data_038f779ebdd7e817ed815c411d479267
#
_entry.id   038f779ebdd7e817ed815c411d479267
#
_cell.length_a   1.000
_cell.length_b   1.000
_cell.length_c   1.000
_cell.angle_alpha   90.00
_cell.angle_beta   90.00
_cell.angle_gamma   90.00
#
_symmetry.space_group_name_H-M   'P 1'
#
loop_
_entity.id
_entity.type
_entity.pdbx_description
1 polymer ?
#
loop_
_entity_poly.entity_id
_entity_poly.type
_entity_poly.pdbx_seq_one_letter_code
_entity_poly.pdbx_strand_id
1 'polypeptide(L)'
;MLSMPRIHEDVRQLGVGGKGGISETQAVEVLEYLLPDEEAVDLQEYFQKLDFIERSTNLEILSFMEMSSNSMKNKNKLRHIPAIHPVDLSKSKLTSRFGYRRDPFTKRYKKHEGDDFSAKTGTPVMATADGLVVSSKYNGTFGNYIEISHGNGYRTVYGHLNKRNVSRGTYVVRGQKIGEVGNTGRSTAPHLHYEVKLHKKRLDPRSFYFDGM
;
A
#
# COMPACT_ATOMS: atom_id res chain seq x y z
N MET A 1 30.00 44.07 -1.42
CA MET A 1 29.84 43.33 -0.15
C MET A 1 29.11 44.28 0.81
N LEU A 2 27.80 44.12 0.94
CA LEU A 2 26.99 44.84 1.91
C LEU A 2 27.20 44.17 3.24
N SER A 3 27.87 44.84 4.21
CA SER A 3 28.00 44.34 5.57
C SER A 3 26.61 44.40 6.22
N MET A 4 26.05 43.26 6.58
CA MET A 4 24.87 43.20 7.43
C MET A 4 25.12 43.99 8.73
N PRO A 5 24.19 44.85 9.19
CA PRO A 5 24.32 45.49 10.49
C PRO A 5 24.38 44.43 11.57
N ARG A 6 25.33 44.54 12.49
CA ARG A 6 25.41 43.65 13.68
C ARG A 6 24.21 43.96 14.54
N ILE A 7 23.28 42.99 14.60
CA ILE A 7 22.19 43.00 15.55
C ILE A 7 22.78 43.04 16.95
N HIS A 8 22.45 44.06 17.75
CA HIS A 8 22.90 44.19 19.12
C HIS A 8 22.62 42.93 19.94
N GLU A 9 23.53 42.54 20.80
CA GLU A 9 23.44 41.27 21.56
C GLU A 9 22.17 41.20 22.45
N ASP A 10 21.67 42.38 22.86
CA ASP A 10 20.46 42.54 23.66
C ASP A 10 19.17 42.09 22.92
N VAL A 11 19.12 42.24 21.59
CA VAL A 11 17.97 41.78 20.78
C VAL A 11 17.93 40.25 20.63
N ARG A 12 19.07 39.58 20.74
CA ARG A 12 19.13 38.10 20.74
C ARG A 12 18.64 37.47 22.04
N GLN A 13 18.62 38.22 23.16
CA GLN A 13 18.10 37.79 24.43
C GLN A 13 16.58 37.97 24.54
N LEU A 14 15.97 38.76 23.68
CA LEU A 14 14.53 38.94 23.54
C LEU A 14 13.94 37.78 22.70
N GLY A 15 14.04 36.55 23.19
CA GLY A 15 13.55 35.35 22.50
C GLY A 15 12.05 35.46 22.14
N VAL A 16 11.76 35.94 20.94
CA VAL A 16 10.39 35.96 20.41
C VAL A 16 9.97 34.54 20.12
N GLY A 17 8.99 34.02 20.83
CA GLY A 17 8.35 32.75 20.55
C GLY A 17 8.73 31.54 21.41
N GLY A 18 9.57 31.68 22.45
CA GLY A 18 9.85 30.60 23.44
C GLY A 18 9.09 30.77 24.74
N LYS A 19 8.90 29.70 25.52
CA LYS A 19 8.36 29.76 26.89
C LYS A 19 9.29 30.67 27.74
N GLY A 20 8.92 31.94 27.93
CA GLY A 20 9.66 32.95 28.71
C GLY A 20 10.13 34.18 27.93
N GLY A 21 9.84 34.31 26.63
CA GLY A 21 10.09 35.50 25.83
C GLY A 21 9.01 36.57 26.06
N ILE A 22 9.33 37.85 25.77
CA ILE A 22 8.34 38.94 25.71
C ILE A 22 7.33 38.63 24.61
N SER A 23 6.05 38.96 24.83
CA SER A 23 5.01 38.81 23.81
C SER A 23 5.31 39.75 22.61
N GLU A 24 4.79 39.39 21.43
CA GLU A 24 4.89 40.26 20.23
C GLU A 24 4.48 41.69 20.52
N THR A 25 3.41 41.88 21.28
CA THR A 25 2.92 43.20 21.70
C THR A 25 3.95 43.96 22.53
N GLN A 26 4.64 43.28 23.43
CA GLN A 26 5.71 43.88 24.25
C GLN A 26 6.95 44.19 23.44
N ALA A 27 7.30 43.35 22.44
CA ALA A 27 8.42 43.60 21.55
C ALA A 27 8.16 44.82 20.65
N VAL A 28 6.92 44.98 20.16
CA VAL A 28 6.49 46.15 19.39
C VAL A 28 6.53 47.42 20.24
N GLU A 29 5.99 47.40 21.49
CA GLU A 29 6.03 48.55 22.40
C GLU A 29 7.46 49.03 22.71
N VAL A 30 8.40 48.08 22.92
CA VAL A 30 9.82 48.40 23.14
C VAL A 30 10.48 49.02 21.89
N LEU A 31 10.13 48.52 20.70
CA LEU A 31 10.66 49.02 19.42
C LEU A 31 10.07 50.36 19.07
N GLU A 32 8.78 50.61 19.32
CA GLU A 32 8.14 51.94 19.15
C GLU A 32 8.77 53.02 20.05
N TYR A 33 9.22 52.64 21.24
CA TYR A 33 9.92 53.56 22.16
C TYR A 33 11.36 53.89 21.71
N LEU A 34 12.00 52.98 20.97
CA LEU A 34 13.42 53.10 20.58
C LEU A 34 13.63 53.68 19.17
N LEU A 35 12.61 53.75 18.32
CA LEU A 35 12.72 54.15 16.91
C LEU A 35 11.92 55.41 16.61
N PRO A 36 12.35 56.24 15.67
CA PRO A 36 11.56 57.36 15.14
C PRO A 36 10.23 56.88 14.55
N ASP A 37 9.17 57.69 14.66
CA ASP A 37 7.80 57.33 14.30
C ASP A 37 7.62 56.75 12.86
N GLU A 38 8.41 57.26 11.91
CA GLU A 38 8.37 56.77 10.51
C GLU A 38 8.95 55.34 10.35
N GLU A 39 9.96 54.93 11.13
CA GLU A 39 10.57 53.62 11.07
C GLU A 39 9.78 52.57 11.86
N ALA A 40 9.05 52.98 12.90
CA ALA A 40 8.21 52.09 13.72
C ALA A 40 7.01 51.56 12.91
N VAL A 41 6.41 52.35 12.03
CA VAL A 41 5.28 51.92 11.16
C VAL A 41 5.72 50.84 10.16
N ASP A 42 6.93 50.97 9.62
CA ASP A 42 7.48 49.98 8.66
C ASP A 42 7.76 48.64 9.35
N LEU A 43 8.24 48.66 10.60
CA LEU A 43 8.50 47.44 11.39
C LEU A 43 7.24 46.69 11.75
N GLN A 44 6.13 47.34 12.08
CA GLN A 44 4.85 46.65 12.32
C GLN A 44 4.38 45.90 11.07
N GLU A 45 4.51 46.50 9.90
CA GLU A 45 4.16 45.82 8.64
C GLU A 45 5.03 44.57 8.39
N TYR A 46 6.35 44.66 8.68
CA TYR A 46 7.25 43.53 8.58
C TYR A 46 6.90 42.40 9.56
N PHE A 47 6.58 42.71 10.83
CA PHE A 47 6.16 41.71 11.80
C PHE A 47 4.87 41.02 11.40
N GLN A 48 3.87 41.73 10.89
CA GLN A 48 2.64 41.14 10.37
C GLN A 48 2.90 40.21 9.17
N LYS A 49 3.81 40.58 8.28
CA LYS A 49 4.20 39.74 7.15
C LYS A 49 4.93 38.49 7.61
N LEU A 50 5.81 38.60 8.62
CA LEU A 50 6.51 37.43 9.18
C LEU A 50 5.54 36.46 9.87
N ASP A 51 4.60 36.97 10.70
CA ASP A 51 3.57 36.14 11.33
C ASP A 51 2.67 35.45 10.28
N PHE A 52 2.29 36.18 9.21
CA PHE A 52 1.54 35.58 8.11
C PHE A 52 2.33 34.46 7.41
N ILE A 53 3.62 34.67 7.16
CA ILE A 53 4.50 33.65 6.54
C ILE A 53 4.64 32.45 7.46
N GLU A 54 4.86 32.67 8.76
CA GLU A 54 4.98 31.58 9.74
C GLU A 54 3.70 30.75 9.81
N ARG A 55 2.54 31.38 9.92
CA ARG A 55 1.23 30.69 9.92
C ARG A 55 0.98 29.92 8.64
N SER A 56 1.26 30.54 7.48
CA SER A 56 1.14 29.87 6.17
C SER A 56 2.04 28.65 6.08
N THR A 57 3.29 28.78 6.47
CA THR A 57 4.26 27.68 6.44
C THR A 57 3.85 26.53 7.36
N ASN A 58 3.36 26.84 8.57
CA ASN A 58 2.87 25.82 9.49
C ASN A 58 1.65 25.08 8.95
N LEU A 59 0.72 25.76 8.29
CA LEU A 59 -0.44 25.14 7.63
C LEU A 59 -0.02 24.22 6.48
N GLU A 60 0.95 24.66 5.66
CA GLU A 60 1.48 23.83 4.58
C GLU A 60 2.18 22.54 5.11
N ILE A 61 2.98 22.67 6.18
CA ILE A 61 3.64 21.54 6.82
C ILE A 61 2.59 20.54 7.35
N LEU A 62 1.55 21.00 8.05
CA LEU A 62 0.49 20.14 8.56
C LEU A 62 -0.26 19.44 7.43
N SER A 63 -0.60 20.15 6.36
CA SER A 63 -1.24 19.60 5.17
C SER A 63 -0.38 18.52 4.50
N PHE A 64 0.92 18.78 4.36
CA PHE A 64 1.86 17.81 3.80
C PHE A 64 2.01 16.56 4.67
N MET A 65 2.09 16.73 6.00
CA MET A 65 2.13 15.61 6.95
C MET A 65 0.89 14.73 6.84
N GLU A 66 -0.30 15.32 6.74
CA GLU A 66 -1.55 14.60 6.59
C GLU A 66 -1.61 13.84 5.25
N MET A 67 -1.26 14.47 4.14
CA MET A 67 -1.17 13.82 2.83
C MET A 67 -0.17 12.67 2.83
N SER A 68 1.00 12.84 3.42
CA SER A 68 2.03 11.81 3.54
C SER A 68 1.53 10.62 4.36
N SER A 69 0.91 10.87 5.51
CA SER A 69 0.32 9.83 6.36
C SER A 69 -0.76 9.03 5.62
N ASN A 70 -1.67 9.72 4.92
CA ASN A 70 -2.73 9.09 4.13
C ASN A 70 -2.18 8.28 2.95
N SER A 71 -1.14 8.78 2.28
CA SER A 71 -0.44 8.06 1.21
C SER A 71 0.19 6.76 1.71
N MET A 72 0.88 6.79 2.86
CA MET A 72 1.47 5.59 3.47
C MET A 72 0.41 4.57 3.90
N LYS A 73 -0.70 5.02 4.50
CA LYS A 73 -1.83 4.14 4.87
C LYS A 73 -2.46 3.49 3.64
N ASN A 74 -2.65 4.23 2.56
CA ASN A 74 -3.18 3.71 1.31
C ASN A 74 -2.21 2.73 0.63
N LYS A 75 -0.92 3.02 0.60
CA LYS A 75 0.12 2.12 0.08
C LYS A 75 0.11 0.77 0.82
N ASN A 76 0.01 0.79 2.15
CA ASN A 76 -0.08 -0.43 2.94
C ASN A 76 -1.36 -1.21 2.64
N LYS A 77 -2.52 -0.55 2.52
CA LYS A 77 -3.78 -1.21 2.13
C LYS A 77 -3.67 -1.86 0.74
N LEU A 78 -3.10 -1.16 -0.23
CA LEU A 78 -2.95 -1.65 -1.61
C LEU A 78 -2.02 -2.87 -1.72
N ARG A 79 -1.04 -3.03 -0.82
CA ARG A 79 -0.17 -4.22 -0.78
C ARG A 79 -0.94 -5.49 -0.42
N HIS A 80 -2.05 -5.36 0.31
CA HIS A 80 -2.89 -6.45 0.79
C HIS A 80 -4.06 -6.78 -0.15
N ILE A 81 -4.20 -6.10 -1.28
CA ILE A 81 -5.20 -6.41 -2.32
C ILE A 81 -4.50 -7.24 -3.40
N PRO A 82 -5.03 -8.42 -3.81
CA PRO A 82 -4.49 -9.15 -4.95
C PRO A 82 -4.44 -8.26 -6.18
N ALA A 83 -3.31 -8.15 -6.86
CA ALA A 83 -3.15 -7.16 -7.92
C ALA A 83 -2.25 -7.62 -9.09
N ILE A 84 -1.69 -8.84 -9.01
CA ILE A 84 -0.84 -9.38 -10.08
C ILE A 84 -1.32 -10.76 -10.50
N HIS A 85 -0.93 -11.19 -11.68
CA HIS A 85 -1.14 -12.57 -12.11
C HIS A 85 -0.37 -13.55 -11.21
N PRO A 86 -0.99 -14.69 -10.82
CA PRO A 86 -0.34 -15.68 -9.96
C PRO A 86 0.76 -16.47 -10.67
N VAL A 87 0.84 -16.38 -12.00
CA VAL A 87 1.83 -17.02 -12.88
C VAL A 87 2.24 -16.06 -13.98
N ASP A 88 3.45 -16.24 -14.51
CA ASP A 88 3.97 -15.49 -15.64
C ASP A 88 3.18 -15.82 -16.92
N LEU A 89 2.54 -14.82 -17.52
CA LEU A 89 1.71 -14.96 -18.73
C LEU A 89 2.53 -15.37 -19.98
N SER A 90 3.83 -15.10 -19.99
CA SER A 90 4.71 -15.60 -21.09
C SER A 90 4.88 -17.12 -21.05
N LYS A 91 4.63 -17.77 -19.90
CA LYS A 91 4.79 -19.21 -19.64
C LYS A 91 3.48 -19.93 -19.36
N SER A 92 2.35 -19.22 -19.39
CA SER A 92 1.04 -19.73 -19.04
C SER A 92 -0.05 -19.16 -19.93
N LYS A 93 -1.20 -19.84 -19.98
CA LYS A 93 -2.38 -19.40 -20.71
C LYS A 93 -3.61 -19.55 -19.82
N LEU A 94 -4.44 -18.52 -19.71
CA LEU A 94 -5.75 -18.61 -19.08
C LEU A 94 -6.67 -19.50 -19.93
N THR A 95 -7.01 -20.69 -19.43
CA THR A 95 -7.77 -21.72 -20.17
C THR A 95 -9.21 -21.84 -19.70
N SER A 96 -9.50 -21.49 -18.45
CA SER A 96 -10.85 -21.52 -17.94
C SER A 96 -11.08 -20.39 -16.93
N ARG A 97 -12.19 -19.68 -17.08
CA ARG A 97 -12.52 -18.49 -16.30
C ARG A 97 -13.48 -18.82 -15.17
N PHE A 98 -13.50 -17.93 -14.18
CA PHE A 98 -14.55 -17.88 -13.16
C PHE A 98 -15.95 -17.80 -13.80
N GLY A 99 -16.92 -18.49 -13.20
CA GLY A 99 -18.30 -18.45 -13.68
C GLY A 99 -18.87 -19.84 -14.03
N TYR A 100 -20.06 -19.86 -14.61
CA TYR A 100 -20.72 -21.13 -14.97
C TYR A 100 -20.12 -21.73 -16.24
N ARG A 101 -19.72 -23.02 -16.14
CA ARG A 101 -19.21 -23.80 -17.28
C ARG A 101 -19.59 -25.27 -17.14
N ARG A 102 -19.41 -26.03 -18.22
CA ARG A 102 -19.52 -27.51 -18.13
C ARG A 102 -18.33 -28.05 -17.36
N ASP A 103 -18.60 -28.78 -16.28
CA ASP A 103 -17.57 -29.48 -15.48
C ASP A 103 -16.90 -30.55 -16.38
N PRO A 104 -15.54 -30.58 -16.47
CA PRO A 104 -14.85 -31.48 -17.37
C PRO A 104 -15.01 -32.96 -17.00
N PHE A 105 -15.34 -33.27 -15.74
CA PHE A 105 -15.54 -34.63 -15.24
C PHE A 105 -16.99 -35.08 -15.34
N THR A 106 -17.92 -34.28 -14.82
CA THR A 106 -19.34 -34.66 -14.74
C THR A 106 -20.17 -34.26 -15.95
N LYS A 107 -19.62 -33.40 -16.83
CA LYS A 107 -20.28 -32.77 -17.99
C LYS A 107 -21.52 -31.91 -17.63
N ARG A 108 -21.84 -31.74 -16.34
CA ARG A 108 -22.95 -30.90 -15.86
C ARG A 108 -22.54 -29.44 -15.79
N TYR A 109 -23.46 -28.54 -15.92
CA TYR A 109 -23.24 -27.11 -15.67
C TYR A 109 -22.97 -26.89 -14.19
N LYS A 110 -21.78 -26.32 -13.90
CA LYS A 110 -21.33 -26.04 -12.53
C LYS A 110 -20.60 -24.71 -12.51
N LYS A 111 -20.70 -23.99 -11.40
CA LYS A 111 -19.92 -22.77 -11.17
C LYS A 111 -18.46 -23.13 -10.94
N HIS A 112 -17.58 -22.54 -11.75
CA HIS A 112 -16.15 -22.55 -11.53
C HIS A 112 -15.79 -21.37 -10.60
N GLU A 113 -15.10 -21.67 -9.52
CA GLU A 113 -14.91 -20.75 -8.39
C GLU A 113 -13.60 -19.95 -8.48
N GLY A 114 -12.86 -20.08 -9.57
CA GLY A 114 -11.59 -19.39 -9.82
C GLY A 114 -11.24 -19.34 -11.30
N ASP A 115 -10.01 -18.96 -11.60
CA ASP A 115 -9.42 -19.00 -12.94
C ASP A 115 -8.38 -20.15 -13.02
N ASP A 116 -8.36 -20.85 -14.16
CA ASP A 116 -7.39 -21.92 -14.43
C ASP A 116 -6.34 -21.42 -15.46
N PHE A 117 -5.07 -21.45 -15.05
CA PHE A 117 -3.92 -21.11 -15.88
C PHE A 117 -3.16 -22.38 -16.27
N SER A 118 -3.28 -22.81 -17.53
CA SER A 118 -2.47 -23.91 -18.05
C SER A 118 -1.01 -23.48 -18.16
N ALA A 119 -0.11 -24.28 -17.59
CA ALA A 119 1.34 -24.05 -17.65
C ALA A 119 2.07 -25.38 -17.43
N LYS A 120 3.35 -25.43 -17.82
CA LYS A 120 4.19 -26.61 -17.56
C LYS A 120 4.33 -26.86 -16.06
N THR A 121 4.31 -28.14 -15.68
CA THR A 121 4.65 -28.55 -14.29
C THR A 121 6.00 -27.93 -13.89
N GLY A 122 6.06 -27.36 -12.68
CA GLY A 122 7.26 -26.66 -12.19
C GLY A 122 7.29 -25.15 -12.49
N THR A 123 6.34 -24.63 -13.29
CA THR A 123 6.22 -23.17 -13.48
C THR A 123 6.02 -22.48 -12.14
N PRO A 124 6.78 -21.40 -11.80
CA PRO A 124 6.65 -20.71 -10.55
C PRO A 124 5.26 -20.12 -10.35
N VAL A 125 4.72 -20.25 -9.13
CA VAL A 125 3.48 -19.62 -8.67
C VAL A 125 3.83 -18.56 -7.64
N MET A 126 3.27 -17.35 -7.82
CA MET A 126 3.57 -16.16 -7.04
C MET A 126 2.41 -15.78 -6.13
N ALA A 127 2.69 -15.24 -4.93
CA ALA A 127 1.71 -14.59 -4.09
C ALA A 127 1.21 -13.30 -4.76
N THR A 128 -0.10 -13.13 -4.89
CA THR A 128 -0.69 -11.99 -5.61
C THR A 128 -0.84 -10.74 -4.77
N ALA A 129 -0.64 -10.85 -3.44
CA ALA A 129 -0.61 -9.76 -2.46
C ALA A 129 0.24 -10.16 -1.25
N ASP A 130 0.60 -9.19 -0.40
CA ASP A 130 1.21 -9.45 0.91
C ASP A 130 0.21 -10.17 1.82
N GLY A 131 0.66 -11.13 2.65
CA GLY A 131 -0.25 -11.83 3.55
C GLY A 131 0.37 -12.99 4.32
N LEU A 132 -0.47 -13.59 5.16
CA LEU A 132 -0.12 -14.75 5.99
C LEU A 132 -0.66 -16.02 5.37
N VAL A 133 0.16 -17.05 5.20
CA VAL A 133 -0.26 -18.38 4.77
C VAL A 133 -1.11 -19.02 5.87
N VAL A 134 -2.40 -19.16 5.63
CA VAL A 134 -3.35 -19.76 6.59
C VAL A 134 -3.53 -21.26 6.37
N SER A 135 -3.20 -21.75 5.17
CA SER A 135 -3.19 -23.19 4.87
C SER A 135 -2.12 -23.51 3.81
N SER A 136 -1.41 -24.61 4.00
CA SER A 136 -0.49 -25.21 3.03
C SER A 136 -0.49 -26.71 3.25
N LYS A 137 -1.36 -27.42 2.53
CA LYS A 137 -1.57 -28.87 2.72
C LYS A 137 -2.12 -29.53 1.45
N TYR A 138 -2.24 -30.85 1.47
CA TYR A 138 -2.97 -31.61 0.46
C TYR A 138 -4.47 -31.66 0.77
N ASN A 139 -5.31 -31.51 -0.24
CA ASN A 139 -6.76 -31.67 -0.20
C ASN A 139 -7.19 -32.43 -1.46
N GLY A 140 -8.08 -33.41 -1.33
CA GLY A 140 -8.45 -34.31 -2.44
C GLY A 140 -8.96 -33.57 -3.69
N THR A 141 -9.65 -32.45 -3.55
CA THR A 141 -10.15 -31.64 -4.68
C THR A 141 -9.06 -30.71 -5.23
N PHE A 142 -8.43 -29.89 -4.38
CA PHE A 142 -7.40 -28.94 -4.81
C PHE A 142 -6.00 -29.55 -4.98
N GLY A 143 -5.80 -30.83 -4.56
CA GLY A 143 -4.48 -31.41 -4.51
C GLY A 143 -3.59 -30.69 -3.49
N ASN A 144 -2.32 -30.48 -3.80
CA ASN A 144 -1.49 -29.58 -3.04
C ASN A 144 -2.01 -28.16 -3.24
N TYR A 145 -2.36 -27.47 -2.16
CA TYR A 145 -2.85 -26.11 -2.23
C TYR A 145 -2.29 -25.22 -1.13
N ILE A 146 -2.28 -23.93 -1.41
CA ILE A 146 -1.92 -22.86 -0.49
C ILE A 146 -3.10 -21.91 -0.41
N GLU A 147 -3.46 -21.48 0.80
CA GLU A 147 -4.41 -20.39 1.05
C GLU A 147 -3.70 -19.29 1.83
N ILE A 148 -3.79 -18.04 1.35
CA ILE A 148 -3.16 -16.86 1.94
C ILE A 148 -4.25 -15.90 2.39
N SER A 149 -4.15 -15.38 3.61
CA SER A 149 -4.98 -14.31 4.13
C SER A 149 -4.22 -12.99 4.00
N HIS A 150 -4.81 -12.03 3.29
CA HIS A 150 -4.20 -10.74 3.01
C HIS A 150 -4.69 -9.62 3.95
N GLY A 151 -5.52 -9.95 4.94
CA GLY A 151 -6.21 -8.93 5.74
C GLY A 151 -7.41 -8.32 4.98
N ASN A 152 -8.12 -7.39 5.61
CA ASN A 152 -9.30 -6.70 5.07
C ASN A 152 -10.34 -7.64 4.43
N GLY A 153 -10.41 -8.90 4.87
CA GLY A 153 -11.30 -9.94 4.33
C GLY A 153 -10.82 -10.63 3.06
N TYR A 154 -9.72 -10.19 2.44
CA TYR A 154 -9.17 -10.81 1.23
C TYR A 154 -8.43 -12.12 1.54
N ARG A 155 -8.67 -13.13 0.72
CA ARG A 155 -7.92 -14.39 0.69
C ARG A 155 -7.72 -14.84 -0.75
N THR A 156 -6.62 -15.54 -1.00
CA THR A 156 -6.35 -16.21 -2.28
C THR A 156 -6.07 -17.68 -2.07
N VAL A 157 -6.45 -18.50 -3.05
CA VAL A 157 -6.22 -19.96 -3.07
C VAL A 157 -5.46 -20.31 -4.35
N TYR A 158 -4.46 -21.17 -4.18
CA TYR A 158 -3.58 -21.67 -5.25
C TYR A 158 -3.64 -23.20 -5.21
N GLY A 159 -4.35 -23.81 -6.17
CA GLY A 159 -4.59 -25.26 -6.22
C GLY A 159 -3.78 -26.00 -7.27
N HIS A 160 -3.84 -27.32 -7.22
CA HIS A 160 -3.21 -28.31 -8.14
C HIS A 160 -1.68 -28.23 -8.21
N LEU A 161 -1.04 -27.67 -7.15
CA LEU A 161 0.40 -27.44 -7.12
C LEU A 161 1.18 -28.77 -7.16
N ASN A 162 2.32 -28.76 -7.86
CA ASN A 162 3.34 -29.80 -7.77
C ASN A 162 4.11 -29.71 -6.45
N LYS A 163 4.53 -28.51 -6.10
CA LYS A 163 5.31 -28.23 -4.89
C LYS A 163 4.78 -27.00 -4.17
N ARG A 164 4.76 -27.05 -2.85
CA ARG A 164 4.46 -25.93 -1.95
C ARG A 164 5.77 -25.50 -1.31
N ASN A 165 6.17 -24.23 -1.54
CA ASN A 165 7.46 -23.69 -1.06
C ASN A 165 7.32 -22.93 0.26
N VAL A 166 6.07 -22.80 0.77
CA VAL A 166 5.77 -22.10 2.01
C VAL A 166 4.85 -22.94 2.90
N SER A 167 4.98 -22.79 4.21
CA SER A 167 4.20 -23.49 5.23
C SER A 167 3.15 -22.56 5.85
N ARG A 168 2.15 -23.15 6.52
CA ARG A 168 1.20 -22.39 7.34
C ARG A 168 1.96 -21.54 8.37
N GLY A 169 1.55 -20.29 8.56
CA GLY A 169 2.18 -19.32 9.46
C GLY A 169 3.31 -18.51 8.82
N THR A 170 3.73 -18.80 7.58
CA THR A 170 4.71 -17.99 6.86
C THR A 170 4.06 -16.72 6.36
N TYR A 171 4.69 -15.56 6.60
CA TYR A 171 4.33 -14.30 5.94
C TYR A 171 5.00 -14.24 4.58
N VAL A 172 4.25 -13.80 3.56
CA VAL A 172 4.71 -13.68 2.18
C VAL A 172 4.44 -12.29 1.65
N VAL A 173 5.28 -11.82 0.72
CA VAL A 173 5.09 -10.54 0.04
C VAL A 173 4.60 -10.77 -1.40
N ARG A 174 3.90 -9.79 -1.96
CA ARG A 174 3.45 -9.82 -3.36
C ARG A 174 4.62 -10.11 -4.29
N GLY A 175 4.45 -11.02 -5.25
CA GLY A 175 5.48 -11.45 -6.18
C GLY A 175 6.45 -12.50 -5.62
N GLN A 176 6.34 -12.91 -4.36
CA GLN A 176 7.14 -13.99 -3.79
C GLN A 176 6.71 -15.34 -4.36
N LYS A 177 7.67 -16.17 -4.80
CA LYS A 177 7.40 -17.57 -5.20
C LYS A 177 6.92 -18.36 -3.99
N ILE A 178 5.73 -18.94 -4.09
CA ILE A 178 5.06 -19.73 -3.03
C ILE A 178 4.93 -21.20 -3.38
N GLY A 179 5.00 -21.56 -4.66
CA GLY A 179 4.84 -22.93 -5.12
C GLY A 179 5.19 -23.09 -6.59
N GLU A 180 4.80 -24.24 -7.14
CA GLU A 180 5.01 -24.60 -8.53
C GLU A 180 3.74 -25.25 -9.10
N VAL A 181 3.40 -24.87 -10.34
CA VAL A 181 2.27 -25.47 -11.08
C VAL A 181 2.43 -26.97 -11.16
N GLY A 182 1.35 -27.69 -11.02
CA GLY A 182 1.30 -29.14 -11.08
C GLY A 182 0.01 -29.69 -11.66
N ASN A 183 -0.27 -30.97 -11.34
CA ASN A 183 -1.47 -31.69 -11.78
C ASN A 183 -1.97 -32.59 -10.66
N THR A 184 -1.98 -32.06 -9.42
CA THR A 184 -2.39 -32.84 -8.22
C THR A 184 -3.86 -32.62 -7.89
N GLY A 185 -4.49 -33.61 -7.19
CA GLY A 185 -5.90 -33.57 -6.85
C GLY A 185 -6.82 -33.82 -8.04
N ARG A 186 -7.97 -33.15 -8.10
CA ARG A 186 -8.95 -33.31 -9.18
C ARG A 186 -8.60 -32.40 -10.37
N SER A 187 -7.61 -32.81 -11.14
CA SER A 187 -7.09 -32.09 -12.29
C SER A 187 -6.97 -33.00 -13.51
N THR A 188 -7.22 -32.48 -14.71
CA THR A 188 -7.15 -33.24 -15.98
C THR A 188 -5.85 -33.02 -16.74
N ALA A 189 -5.15 -31.92 -16.48
CA ALA A 189 -3.90 -31.55 -17.12
C ALA A 189 -3.15 -30.54 -16.23
N PRO A 190 -1.83 -30.34 -16.40
CA PRO A 190 -1.08 -29.38 -15.61
C PRO A 190 -1.62 -27.96 -15.73
N HIS A 191 -2.07 -27.40 -14.59
CA HIS A 191 -2.56 -26.02 -14.48
C HIS A 191 -2.52 -25.53 -13.04
N LEU A 192 -2.57 -24.21 -12.86
CA LEU A 192 -2.86 -23.57 -11.60
C LEU A 192 -4.36 -23.24 -11.55
N HIS A 193 -5.06 -23.69 -10.50
CA HIS A 193 -6.37 -23.17 -10.13
C HIS A 193 -6.19 -22.02 -9.12
N TYR A 194 -6.73 -20.85 -9.43
CA TYR A 194 -6.56 -19.64 -8.63
C TYR A 194 -7.90 -19.02 -8.25
N GLU A 195 -8.14 -18.82 -6.93
CA GLU A 195 -9.34 -18.16 -6.42
C GLU A 195 -9.00 -16.87 -5.68
N VAL A 196 -9.88 -15.87 -5.80
CA VAL A 196 -9.93 -14.68 -4.95
C VAL A 196 -11.21 -14.70 -4.12
N LYS A 197 -11.09 -14.45 -2.81
CA LYS A 197 -12.22 -14.40 -1.88
C LYS A 197 -12.21 -13.07 -1.12
N LEU A 198 -13.40 -12.53 -0.88
CA LEU A 198 -13.61 -11.40 0.04
C LEU A 198 -14.73 -11.79 1.02
N HIS A 199 -14.44 -11.76 2.32
CA HIS A 199 -15.39 -12.16 3.37
C HIS A 199 -16.12 -13.49 3.05
N LYS A 200 -15.38 -14.55 2.67
CA LYS A 200 -15.89 -15.89 2.27
C LYS A 200 -16.60 -15.95 0.90
N LYS A 201 -16.94 -14.81 0.27
CA LYS A 201 -17.52 -14.78 -1.08
C LYS A 201 -16.40 -14.89 -2.12
N ARG A 202 -16.54 -15.81 -3.08
CA ARG A 202 -15.62 -15.93 -4.21
C ARG A 202 -15.93 -14.85 -5.24
N LEU A 203 -14.89 -14.18 -5.70
CA LEU A 203 -14.95 -13.09 -6.68
C LEU A 203 -14.27 -13.54 -7.98
N ASP A 204 -14.61 -12.87 -9.08
CA ASP A 204 -13.93 -13.05 -10.37
C ASP A 204 -12.49 -12.54 -10.26
N PRO A 205 -11.46 -13.42 -10.41
CA PRO A 205 -10.08 -13.00 -10.25
C PRO A 205 -9.63 -11.94 -11.27
N ARG A 206 -10.30 -11.85 -12.43
CA ARG A 206 -9.97 -10.87 -13.48
C ARG A 206 -10.18 -9.42 -13.05
N SER A 207 -11.04 -9.18 -12.06
CA SER A 207 -11.21 -7.84 -11.48
C SER A 207 -10.00 -7.36 -10.67
N PHE A 208 -8.99 -8.22 -10.49
CA PHE A 208 -7.80 -7.98 -9.66
C PHE A 208 -6.49 -8.02 -10.46
N TYR A 209 -6.52 -8.36 -11.74
CA TYR A 209 -5.31 -8.31 -12.56
C TYR A 209 -5.12 -6.90 -13.09
N PHE A 210 -3.99 -6.29 -12.76
CA PHE A 210 -3.52 -5.10 -13.44
C PHE A 210 -2.55 -5.57 -14.52
N ASP A 211 -3.04 -5.66 -15.74
CA ASP A 211 -2.19 -5.79 -16.91
C ASP A 211 -1.43 -4.46 -17.01
N GLY A 212 -0.12 -4.51 -16.75
CA GLY A 212 0.70 -3.30 -16.74
C GLY A 212 0.50 -2.52 -18.04
N MET A 213 0.20 -1.22 -17.88
CA MET A 213 0.29 -0.25 -18.97
C MET A 213 1.72 -0.15 -19.44
#